data_78c210015195371a82393950de6641d6
#
_entry.id   78c210015195371a82393950de6641d6
#
_cell.length_a   1.000
_cell.length_b   1.000
_cell.length_c   1.000
_cell.angle_alpha   90.00
_cell.angle_beta   90.00
_cell.angle_gamma   90.00
#
_symmetry.space_group_name_H-M   'P 1'
#
loop_
_entity.id
_entity.type
_entity.pdbx_description
1 polymer ?
#
loop_
_entity_poly.entity_id
_entity_poly.type
_entity_poly.pdbx_seq_one_letter_code
_entity_poly.pdbx_strand_id
1 'polypeptide(L)'
;MSVKPNKKPSFALGLILILLLLAAVILGGSWVVRQAFLPRQSDARPAAAAVSGQPDAAAQLPVQTAEETVSGAQPEAVPEPAAEPEPEPARVTLMAVGDDLIHNCVYWSAETPEGGYDFTPFFDDIRPIVQQYDLACINQETILVQDRSLIASYPIFGSPIEVADALADAGFNVVTFAGNHCFDKKETGVTDTLRYFHETYPDITTLGIHDSEADAAVIPIVEKNGIRIAMLNFTYGLNNSMPEKRWMVDMLSSTDTVCNRIAQAKQEADFVIVFPHWGTEDELSPDESQLRWAQEMADAGADLIIGGHPHTLQPTGLLTAADGRDVPVYYSLGNFLSHQKEMINLLGGMASVTIVKDKDGTRVEEYELKPTINVILRDPASGWYDYRPLLLEDYTPELAAQNRFTDCTVEAMQTLYEDIVG
;
A
#
# COMPACT_ATOMS: atom_id res chain seq x y z
N MET A 1 -8.08 23.40 74.28
CA MET A 1 -7.55 23.71 72.93
C MET A 1 -8.49 23.11 71.92
N SER A 2 -9.30 23.95 71.24
CA SER A 2 -10.33 23.55 70.32
C SER A 2 -9.76 23.50 68.89
N VAL A 3 -9.75 22.33 68.26
CA VAL A 3 -9.30 22.13 66.86
C VAL A 3 -10.47 22.44 65.92
N LYS A 4 -10.33 23.46 65.04
CA LYS A 4 -11.30 23.80 64.00
C LYS A 4 -11.24 22.75 62.88
N PRO A 5 -12.37 22.30 62.29
CA PRO A 5 -12.38 21.39 61.17
C PRO A 5 -12.03 22.12 59.85
N ASN A 6 -11.12 21.52 59.08
CA ASN A 6 -10.72 21.98 57.76
C ASN A 6 -11.82 21.62 56.75
N LYS A 7 -12.43 22.63 56.14
CA LYS A 7 -13.44 22.43 55.06
C LYS A 7 -12.75 22.08 53.77
N LYS A 8 -12.96 20.86 53.25
CA LYS A 8 -12.58 20.49 51.87
C LYS A 8 -13.42 21.27 50.88
N PRO A 9 -12.85 21.76 49.76
CA PRO A 9 -13.59 22.44 48.71
C PRO A 9 -14.63 21.48 48.09
N SER A 10 -15.85 21.97 47.85
CA SER A 10 -16.96 21.16 47.39
C SER A 10 -16.73 20.74 45.92
N PHE A 11 -16.96 19.46 45.65
CA PHE A 11 -16.86 18.83 44.34
C PHE A 11 -17.67 19.57 43.23
N ALA A 12 -18.72 20.30 43.61
CA ALA A 12 -19.56 21.09 42.73
C ALA A 12 -18.83 22.29 42.10
N LEU A 13 -17.86 22.91 42.80
CA LEU A 13 -17.13 24.08 42.26
C LEU A 13 -16.13 23.70 41.17
N GLY A 14 -15.52 22.50 41.28
CA GLY A 14 -14.61 21.96 40.27
C GLY A 14 -15.32 21.63 38.94
N LEU A 15 -16.55 21.05 39.07
CA LEU A 15 -17.33 20.69 37.89
C LEU A 15 -17.83 21.91 37.12
N ILE A 16 -18.19 23.00 37.78
CA ILE A 16 -18.62 24.26 37.15
C ILE A 16 -17.45 24.92 36.41
N LEU A 17 -16.23 24.88 36.95
CA LEU A 17 -15.05 25.43 36.28
C LEU A 17 -14.68 24.65 35.00
N ILE A 18 -14.81 23.35 35.02
CA ILE A 18 -14.55 22.48 33.83
C ILE A 18 -15.60 22.76 32.74
N LEU A 19 -16.87 22.88 33.10
CA LEU A 19 -17.94 23.20 32.14
C LEU A 19 -17.79 24.60 31.51
N LEU A 20 -17.31 25.59 32.28
CA LEU A 20 -17.05 26.94 31.76
C LEU A 20 -15.83 26.96 30.82
N LEU A 21 -14.79 26.17 31.09
CA LEU A 21 -13.63 26.03 30.20
C LEU A 21 -14.00 25.33 28.88
N LEU A 22 -14.82 24.29 28.92
CA LEU A 22 -15.32 23.63 27.71
C LEU A 22 -16.20 24.56 26.86
N ALA A 23 -17.06 25.36 27.47
CA ALA A 23 -17.87 26.34 26.77
C ALA A 23 -17.01 27.44 26.08
N ALA A 24 -15.92 27.86 26.71
CA ALA A 24 -14.99 28.84 26.13
C ALA A 24 -14.22 28.31 24.93
N VAL A 25 -13.85 27.02 24.93
CA VAL A 25 -13.19 26.35 23.80
C VAL A 25 -14.14 26.21 22.60
N ILE A 26 -15.41 25.84 22.84
CA ILE A 26 -16.44 25.69 21.80
C ILE A 26 -16.75 27.06 21.15
N LEU A 27 -16.88 28.10 21.92
CA LEU A 27 -17.19 29.47 21.42
C LEU A 27 -15.97 30.10 20.72
N GLY A 28 -14.76 29.84 21.18
CA GLY A 28 -13.52 30.31 20.55
C GLY A 28 -13.25 29.62 19.22
N GLY A 29 -13.48 28.30 19.12
CA GLY A 29 -13.34 27.51 17.88
C GLY A 29 -14.30 27.97 16.79
N SER A 30 -15.56 28.29 17.14
CA SER A 30 -16.56 28.77 16.18
C SER A 30 -16.23 30.16 15.61
N TRP A 31 -15.47 31.00 16.29
CA TRP A 31 -15.06 32.30 15.81
C TRP A 31 -13.91 32.22 14.80
N VAL A 32 -12.95 31.32 15.02
CA VAL A 32 -11.82 31.09 14.12
C VAL A 32 -12.28 30.46 12.79
N VAL A 33 -13.22 29.52 12.84
CA VAL A 33 -13.77 28.88 11.63
C VAL A 33 -14.57 29.86 10.76
N ARG A 34 -15.28 30.84 11.36
CA ARG A 34 -16.01 31.84 10.58
C ARG A 34 -15.13 32.84 9.82
N GLN A 35 -13.89 33.07 10.23
CA GLN A 35 -12.97 33.99 9.53
C GLN A 35 -12.26 33.32 8.33
N ALA A 36 -12.21 32.01 8.27
CA ALA A 36 -11.51 31.25 7.21
C ALA A 36 -12.34 31.04 5.92
N PHE A 37 -13.65 31.31 5.95
CA PHE A 37 -14.57 31.02 4.83
C PHE A 37 -15.26 32.26 4.23
N LEU A 38 -14.57 33.40 4.13
CA LEU A 38 -15.06 34.52 3.31
C LEU A 38 -14.41 34.49 1.92
N PRO A 39 -15.18 34.45 0.81
CA PRO A 39 -14.61 34.41 -0.53
C PRO A 39 -13.91 35.71 -0.86
N ARG A 40 -12.65 35.66 -1.27
CA ARG A 40 -11.94 36.82 -1.84
C ARG A 40 -12.52 37.11 -3.21
N GLN A 41 -12.97 38.30 -3.42
CA GLN A 41 -13.35 38.83 -4.73
C GLN A 41 -12.13 38.88 -5.65
N SER A 42 -12.25 38.23 -6.82
CA SER A 42 -11.26 38.28 -7.89
C SER A 42 -11.42 39.57 -8.68
N ASP A 43 -10.38 40.38 -8.76
CA ASP A 43 -10.29 41.53 -9.65
C ASP A 43 -10.17 41.02 -11.10
N ALA A 44 -11.18 41.38 -11.89
CA ALA A 44 -11.22 41.11 -13.32
C ALA A 44 -10.30 42.09 -14.07
N ARG A 45 -9.39 41.57 -14.89
CA ARG A 45 -8.69 42.36 -15.91
C ARG A 45 -9.45 42.31 -17.23
N PRO A 46 -9.50 43.40 -18.00
CA PRO A 46 -10.30 43.50 -19.21
C PRO A 46 -9.61 42.82 -20.41
N ALA A 47 -10.46 42.27 -21.27
CA ALA A 47 -10.10 41.64 -22.52
C ALA A 47 -9.55 42.64 -23.56
N ALA A 48 -8.46 42.27 -24.23
CA ALA A 48 -7.97 43.00 -25.41
C ALA A 48 -8.57 42.40 -26.68
N ALA A 49 -8.95 43.31 -27.56
CA ALA A 49 -9.73 43.08 -28.77
C ALA A 49 -8.98 42.31 -29.86
N ALA A 50 -9.74 41.52 -30.61
CA ALA A 50 -9.34 40.87 -31.84
C ALA A 50 -9.18 41.90 -32.98
N VAL A 51 -8.08 41.75 -33.74
CA VAL A 51 -7.91 42.38 -35.06
C VAL A 51 -7.93 41.29 -36.10
N SER A 52 -8.92 41.36 -36.96
CA SER A 52 -9.10 40.62 -38.17
C SER A 52 -8.22 41.25 -39.30
N GLY A 53 -7.50 40.42 -40.08
CA GLY A 53 -6.83 40.84 -41.27
C GLY A 53 -6.59 39.66 -42.17
N GLN A 54 -7.46 39.52 -43.18
CA GLN A 54 -7.17 38.79 -44.41
C GLN A 54 -6.60 39.77 -45.40
N PRO A 55 -5.61 39.37 -46.25
CA PRO A 55 -5.74 39.75 -47.65
C PRO A 55 -5.46 38.55 -48.60
N ASP A 56 -6.35 38.49 -49.51
CA ASP A 56 -6.26 38.59 -50.97
C ASP A 56 -5.41 37.58 -51.77
N ALA A 57 -6.16 37.02 -52.68
CA ALA A 57 -5.77 36.19 -53.79
C ALA A 57 -4.95 36.93 -54.87
N ALA A 58 -3.95 36.29 -55.44
CA ALA A 58 -3.41 36.62 -56.76
C ALA A 58 -2.98 35.37 -57.52
N ALA A 59 -3.74 35.09 -58.53
CA ALA A 59 -3.41 34.91 -59.93
C ALA A 59 -2.60 33.66 -60.36
N GLN A 60 -3.33 32.79 -61.03
CA GLN A 60 -2.87 31.76 -61.96
C GLN A 60 -2.35 32.40 -63.22
N LEU A 61 -1.26 31.86 -63.78
CA LEU A 61 -0.99 31.84 -65.20
C LEU A 61 -0.53 30.44 -65.64
N PRO A 62 -0.96 29.99 -66.84
CA PRO A 62 -0.76 28.64 -67.33
C PRO A 62 0.55 28.50 -68.14
N VAL A 63 1.19 27.35 -68.03
CA VAL A 63 2.23 26.94 -69.00
C VAL A 63 1.80 25.61 -69.65
N GLN A 64 1.81 25.66 -70.95
CA GLN A 64 1.39 24.63 -71.88
C GLN A 64 2.33 23.43 -71.91
N THR A 65 1.69 22.31 -72.15
CA THR A 65 2.12 20.99 -72.54
C THR A 65 3.22 20.93 -73.63
N ALA A 66 4.13 19.97 -73.42
CA ALA A 66 4.77 19.23 -74.49
C ALA A 66 4.72 17.75 -74.18
N GLU A 67 3.96 16.99 -74.93
CA GLU A 67 3.93 15.53 -74.97
C GLU A 67 5.25 15.03 -75.59
N GLU A 68 5.98 14.22 -74.84
CA GLU A 68 6.91 13.25 -75.49
C GLU A 68 6.52 11.84 -74.97
N THR A 69 5.97 11.08 -75.90
CA THR A 69 5.74 9.64 -75.75
C THR A 69 7.07 8.90 -75.75
N VAL A 70 7.45 8.35 -74.60
CA VAL A 70 8.49 7.31 -74.57
C VAL A 70 7.84 6.06 -73.94
N SER A 71 7.67 5.08 -74.84
CA SER A 71 7.39 3.69 -74.48
C SER A 71 8.61 3.13 -73.72
N GLY A 72 8.42 2.66 -72.48
CA GLY A 72 9.49 2.08 -71.74
C GLY A 72 8.96 1.32 -70.51
N ALA A 73 9.01 0.00 -70.57
CA ALA A 73 9.05 -0.99 -69.52
C ALA A 73 8.64 -0.53 -68.12
N GLN A 74 7.56 -1.08 -67.58
CA GLN A 74 7.18 -1.06 -66.19
C GLN A 74 8.33 -1.63 -65.35
N PRO A 75 8.85 -0.91 -64.35
CA PRO A 75 9.73 -1.52 -63.35
C PRO A 75 8.90 -2.57 -62.57
N GLU A 76 9.42 -3.79 -62.53
CA GLU A 76 8.92 -4.79 -61.56
C GLU A 76 8.93 -4.17 -60.14
N ALA A 77 7.77 -4.17 -59.50
CA ALA A 77 7.65 -3.75 -58.11
C ALA A 77 8.58 -4.63 -57.26
N VAL A 78 9.60 -4.05 -56.70
CA VAL A 78 10.43 -4.67 -55.66
C VAL A 78 9.45 -4.93 -54.49
N PRO A 79 9.30 -6.18 -54.04
CA PRO A 79 8.41 -6.44 -52.88
C PRO A 79 8.95 -5.63 -51.71
N GLU A 80 8.06 -4.83 -51.13
CA GLU A 80 8.32 -4.12 -49.88
C GLU A 80 8.78 -5.15 -48.83
N PRO A 81 9.89 -4.91 -48.09
CA PRO A 81 10.33 -5.85 -47.07
C PRO A 81 9.13 -6.09 -46.11
N ALA A 82 8.80 -7.35 -45.86
CA ALA A 82 7.80 -7.70 -44.84
C ALA A 82 8.22 -6.99 -43.56
N ALA A 83 7.28 -6.21 -42.98
CA ALA A 83 7.51 -5.58 -41.69
C ALA A 83 7.98 -6.64 -40.69
N GLU A 84 9.10 -6.42 -40.03
CA GLU A 84 9.54 -7.29 -38.94
C GLU A 84 8.42 -7.35 -37.92
N PRO A 85 8.09 -8.55 -37.36
CA PRO A 85 7.06 -8.66 -36.35
C PRO A 85 7.41 -7.76 -35.16
N GLU A 86 6.45 -6.97 -34.71
CA GLU A 86 6.65 -6.16 -33.50
C GLU A 86 7.04 -7.10 -32.32
N PRO A 87 7.99 -6.71 -31.49
CA PRO A 87 8.40 -7.53 -30.35
C PRO A 87 7.19 -7.73 -29.42
N GLU A 88 7.04 -8.93 -28.89
CA GLU A 88 6.02 -9.24 -27.88
C GLU A 88 6.20 -8.32 -26.66
N PRO A 89 5.10 -7.79 -26.10
CA PRO A 89 5.18 -6.95 -24.91
C PRO A 89 5.78 -7.71 -23.72
N ALA A 90 6.66 -7.06 -22.96
CA ALA A 90 7.12 -7.60 -21.69
C ALA A 90 5.98 -7.52 -20.65
N ARG A 91 5.85 -8.55 -19.81
CA ARG A 91 4.82 -8.65 -18.77
C ARG A 91 5.44 -9.06 -17.45
N VAL A 92 4.91 -8.47 -16.37
CA VAL A 92 5.18 -8.84 -14.98
C VAL A 92 3.85 -9.00 -14.26
N THR A 93 3.66 -10.15 -13.62
CA THR A 93 2.54 -10.41 -12.74
C THR A 93 2.92 -10.08 -11.30
N LEU A 94 2.07 -9.31 -10.62
CA LEU A 94 2.25 -8.92 -9.23
C LEU A 94 1.04 -9.35 -8.42
N MET A 95 1.28 -9.92 -7.23
CA MET A 95 0.28 -10.01 -6.19
C MET A 95 0.74 -9.26 -4.93
N ALA A 96 -0.19 -8.73 -4.17
CA ALA A 96 0.07 -8.19 -2.84
C ALA A 96 -1.04 -8.59 -1.88
N VAL A 97 -0.67 -8.92 -0.65
CA VAL A 97 -1.58 -9.15 0.46
C VAL A 97 -1.36 -8.12 1.56
N GLY A 98 -2.32 -8.04 2.48
CA GLY A 98 -2.33 -7.02 3.53
C GLY A 98 -1.42 -7.34 4.72
N ASP A 99 -1.90 -6.98 5.91
CA ASP A 99 -1.10 -6.87 7.13
C ASP A 99 -0.85 -8.23 7.78
N ASP A 100 0.42 -8.54 8.02
CA ASP A 100 0.88 -9.69 8.81
C ASP A 100 1.27 -9.21 10.21
N LEU A 101 0.36 -9.50 11.19
CA LEU A 101 0.52 -9.10 12.59
C LEU A 101 0.74 -10.32 13.47
N ILE A 102 1.96 -10.51 13.92
CA ILE A 102 2.34 -11.65 14.76
C ILE A 102 1.98 -11.41 16.22
N HIS A 103 0.68 -11.57 16.53
CA HIS A 103 0.18 -11.54 17.91
C HIS A 103 0.71 -12.71 18.74
N ASN A 104 0.58 -12.62 20.07
CA ASN A 104 1.01 -13.70 20.97
C ASN A 104 0.40 -15.07 20.63
N CYS A 105 -0.90 -15.12 20.31
CA CYS A 105 -1.52 -16.37 19.91
C CYS A 105 -0.92 -16.95 18.62
N VAL A 106 -0.45 -16.10 17.70
CA VAL A 106 0.19 -16.52 16.45
C VAL A 106 1.54 -17.18 16.74
N TYR A 107 2.45 -16.48 17.47
CA TYR A 107 3.75 -17.09 17.74
C TYR A 107 3.71 -18.25 18.75
N TRP A 108 2.76 -18.27 19.70
CA TRP A 108 2.55 -19.44 20.56
C TRP A 108 2.09 -20.66 19.77
N SER A 109 1.29 -20.46 18.73
CA SER A 109 0.83 -21.55 17.85
C SER A 109 1.96 -22.08 16.93
N ALA A 110 2.98 -21.28 16.69
CA ALA A 110 4.16 -21.66 15.90
C ALA A 110 5.30 -22.26 16.76
N GLU A 111 5.17 -22.33 18.10
CA GLU A 111 6.22 -22.92 18.95
C GLU A 111 6.45 -24.39 18.59
N THR A 112 7.74 -24.77 18.44
CA THR A 112 8.14 -26.15 18.21
C THR A 112 8.55 -26.85 19.51
N PRO A 113 8.46 -28.20 19.58
CA PRO A 113 8.89 -28.94 20.75
C PRO A 113 10.35 -28.72 21.16
N GLU A 114 11.20 -28.32 20.19
CA GLU A 114 12.62 -28.05 20.36
C GLU A 114 12.88 -26.63 20.91
N GLY A 115 11.82 -25.82 21.07
CA GLY A 115 11.89 -24.45 21.61
C GLY A 115 12.21 -23.37 20.57
N GLY A 116 11.95 -23.65 19.28
CA GLY A 116 11.95 -22.69 18.18
C GLY A 116 10.55 -22.26 17.76
N TYR A 117 10.46 -21.68 16.57
CA TYR A 117 9.18 -21.35 15.93
C TYR A 117 9.18 -21.87 14.50
N ASP A 118 8.02 -22.30 14.01
CA ASP A 118 7.77 -22.67 12.63
C ASP A 118 6.42 -22.07 12.19
N PHE A 119 6.49 -21.05 11.37
CA PHE A 119 5.30 -20.39 10.80
C PHE A 119 4.95 -20.93 9.41
N THR A 120 5.79 -21.80 8.83
CA THR A 120 5.63 -22.31 7.47
C THR A 120 4.25 -22.93 7.21
N PRO A 121 3.66 -23.73 8.16
CA PRO A 121 2.36 -24.34 7.95
C PRO A 121 1.21 -23.33 7.78
N PHE A 122 1.33 -22.11 8.33
CA PHE A 122 0.28 -21.10 8.21
C PHE A 122 0.09 -20.61 6.77
N PHE A 123 1.09 -20.78 5.91
CA PHE A 123 1.06 -20.34 4.51
C PHE A 123 0.76 -21.48 3.52
N ASP A 124 0.49 -22.71 3.99
CA ASP A 124 0.33 -23.87 3.11
C ASP A 124 -0.76 -23.72 2.06
N ASP A 125 -1.90 -23.11 2.42
CA ASP A 125 -3.03 -22.92 1.50
C ASP A 125 -2.77 -21.84 0.44
N ILE A 126 -2.05 -20.79 0.80
CA ILE A 126 -1.79 -19.66 -0.11
C ILE A 126 -0.49 -19.84 -0.93
N ARG A 127 0.47 -20.63 -0.45
CA ARG A 127 1.78 -20.85 -1.11
C ARG A 127 1.66 -21.18 -2.61
N PRO A 128 0.78 -22.11 -3.05
CA PRO A 128 0.65 -22.42 -4.48
C PRO A 128 0.19 -21.25 -5.33
N ILE A 129 -0.49 -20.27 -4.74
CA ILE A 129 -0.96 -19.05 -5.41
C ILE A 129 0.19 -18.04 -5.46
N VAL A 130 0.84 -17.77 -4.32
CA VAL A 130 1.98 -16.84 -4.20
C VAL A 130 3.06 -17.15 -5.23
N GLN A 131 3.42 -18.42 -5.38
CA GLN A 131 4.48 -18.90 -6.28
C GLN A 131 4.16 -18.78 -7.78
N GLN A 132 2.94 -18.37 -8.17
CA GLN A 132 2.58 -18.16 -9.56
C GLN A 132 2.89 -16.74 -10.06
N TYR A 133 3.22 -15.82 -9.15
CA TYR A 133 3.45 -14.43 -9.49
C TYR A 133 4.94 -14.10 -9.57
N ASP A 134 5.31 -13.21 -10.49
CA ASP A 134 6.69 -12.72 -10.62
C ASP A 134 7.11 -11.90 -9.40
N LEU A 135 6.20 -11.09 -8.87
CA LEU A 135 6.34 -10.28 -7.67
C LEU A 135 5.23 -10.62 -6.68
N ALA A 136 5.62 -11.08 -5.51
CA ALA A 136 4.72 -11.42 -4.41
C ALA A 136 5.05 -10.56 -3.20
N CYS A 137 4.12 -9.64 -2.85
CA CYS A 137 4.30 -8.62 -1.84
C CYS A 137 3.47 -8.91 -0.60
N ILE A 138 4.04 -8.64 0.59
CA ILE A 138 3.33 -8.73 1.87
C ILE A 138 3.73 -7.57 2.78
N ASN A 139 2.79 -7.04 3.56
CA ASN A 139 3.09 -6.08 4.61
C ASN A 139 3.39 -6.79 5.92
N GLN A 140 4.68 -6.93 6.28
CA GLN A 140 5.10 -7.42 7.58
C GLN A 140 5.05 -6.26 8.57
N GLU A 141 3.91 -6.08 9.22
CA GLU A 141 3.69 -4.90 10.06
C GLU A 141 4.49 -4.94 11.36
N THR A 142 4.65 -6.13 11.95
CA THR A 142 5.33 -6.31 13.23
C THR A 142 6.82 -6.61 13.03
N ILE A 143 7.69 -5.75 13.60
CA ILE A 143 9.15 -5.87 13.44
C ILE A 143 9.69 -7.20 13.98
N LEU A 144 10.68 -7.79 13.31
CA LEU A 144 11.28 -9.06 13.68
C LEU A 144 12.46 -8.86 14.65
N VAL A 145 12.74 -9.87 15.48
CA VAL A 145 13.85 -9.85 16.45
C VAL A 145 14.55 -11.20 16.53
N GLN A 146 15.87 -11.19 16.59
CA GLN A 146 16.68 -12.40 16.83
C GLN A 146 16.76 -12.74 18.32
N ASP A 147 16.84 -11.73 19.18
CA ASP A 147 16.87 -11.92 20.63
C ASP A 147 15.46 -12.30 21.13
N ARG A 148 15.31 -13.56 21.51
CA ARG A 148 14.03 -14.11 22.00
C ARG A 148 13.49 -13.38 23.23
N SER A 149 14.34 -12.68 24.00
CA SER A 149 13.91 -11.88 25.14
C SER A 149 13.13 -10.63 24.74
N LEU A 150 13.21 -10.23 23.46
CA LEU A 150 12.49 -9.10 22.87
C LEU A 150 11.16 -9.51 22.24
N ILE A 151 10.87 -10.82 22.13
CA ILE A 151 9.60 -11.30 21.59
C ILE A 151 8.47 -10.83 22.50
N ALA A 152 7.49 -10.14 21.90
CA ALA A 152 6.33 -9.59 22.59
C ALA A 152 5.20 -9.33 21.59
N SER A 153 3.97 -9.23 22.12
CA SER A 153 2.78 -8.86 21.38
C SER A 153 2.36 -7.43 21.69
N TYR A 154 1.15 -7.08 21.28
CA TYR A 154 0.53 -5.77 21.53
C TYR A 154 0.75 -5.32 22.99
N PRO A 155 1.03 -4.05 23.24
CA PRO A 155 1.08 -2.93 22.27
C PRO A 155 2.47 -2.67 21.64
N ILE A 156 3.52 -3.41 22.01
CA ILE A 156 4.91 -3.22 21.56
C ILE A 156 5.43 -4.53 21.02
N PHE A 157 5.22 -4.75 19.73
CA PHE A 157 5.54 -6.00 19.06
C PHE A 157 7.04 -6.25 18.90
N GLY A 158 7.41 -7.52 18.95
CA GLY A 158 8.67 -8.08 18.51
C GLY A 158 8.40 -9.50 18.11
N SER A 159 8.43 -9.78 16.83
CA SER A 159 8.07 -11.09 16.27
C SER A 159 9.30 -11.98 16.14
N PRO A 160 9.17 -13.31 16.32
CA PRO A 160 10.26 -14.22 16.06
C PRO A 160 10.83 -14.06 14.66
N ILE A 161 12.15 -14.13 14.52
CA ILE A 161 12.85 -13.96 13.24
C ILE A 161 12.45 -15.03 12.21
N GLU A 162 11.99 -16.19 12.66
CA GLU A 162 11.56 -17.31 11.85
C GLU A 162 10.31 -17.02 10.99
N VAL A 163 9.63 -15.90 11.24
CA VAL A 163 8.61 -15.38 10.30
C VAL A 163 9.21 -15.13 8.93
N ALA A 164 10.45 -14.61 8.85
CA ALA A 164 11.14 -14.39 7.58
C ALA A 164 11.34 -15.71 6.80
N ASP A 165 11.61 -16.81 7.50
CA ASP A 165 11.77 -18.12 6.88
C ASP A 165 10.46 -18.59 6.22
N ALA A 166 9.35 -18.39 6.92
CA ALA A 166 8.02 -18.76 6.41
C ALA A 166 7.58 -17.90 5.23
N LEU A 167 7.86 -16.60 5.25
CA LEU A 167 7.59 -15.70 4.12
C LEU A 167 8.39 -16.10 2.88
N ALA A 168 9.68 -16.42 3.06
CA ALA A 168 10.55 -16.89 1.99
C ALA A 168 10.07 -18.24 1.41
N ASP A 169 9.72 -19.21 2.27
CA ASP A 169 9.19 -20.52 1.86
C ASP A 169 7.86 -20.39 1.12
N ALA A 170 6.98 -19.49 1.55
CA ALA A 170 5.73 -19.22 0.85
C ALA A 170 5.95 -18.64 -0.55
N GLY A 171 7.09 -17.98 -0.81
CA GLY A 171 7.44 -17.38 -2.09
C GLY A 171 7.28 -15.86 -2.14
N PHE A 172 7.05 -15.19 -1.01
CA PHE A 172 7.08 -13.74 -0.97
C PHE A 172 8.49 -13.23 -1.25
N ASN A 173 8.62 -12.31 -2.20
CA ASN A 173 9.90 -11.75 -2.63
C ASN A 173 9.98 -10.22 -2.49
N VAL A 174 8.90 -9.59 -2.00
CA VAL A 174 8.85 -8.18 -1.59
C VAL A 174 8.15 -8.10 -0.24
N VAL A 175 8.85 -7.55 0.77
CA VAL A 175 8.32 -7.38 2.13
C VAL A 175 8.38 -5.92 2.53
N THR A 176 7.21 -5.33 2.80
CA THR A 176 7.12 -3.95 3.28
C THR A 176 7.13 -3.93 4.81
N PHE A 177 7.84 -2.97 5.40
CA PHE A 177 8.01 -2.85 6.85
C PHE A 177 7.62 -1.49 7.41
N ALA A 178 7.56 -0.40 6.60
CA ALA A 178 7.16 0.90 7.12
C ALA A 178 5.70 0.89 7.55
N GLY A 179 5.48 0.46 8.79
CA GLY A 179 4.22 0.45 9.53
C GLY A 179 4.39 1.12 10.88
N ASN A 180 3.28 1.35 11.61
CA ASN A 180 3.30 1.97 12.94
C ASN A 180 4.04 1.11 13.99
N HIS A 181 4.21 -0.21 13.75
CA HIS A 181 4.91 -1.16 14.60
C HIS A 181 6.35 -1.47 14.17
N CYS A 182 6.87 -0.89 13.09
CA CYS A 182 8.20 -1.20 12.57
C CYS A 182 9.34 -0.75 13.49
N PHE A 183 9.08 0.15 14.42
CA PHE A 183 10.10 0.66 15.36
C PHE A 183 9.82 0.28 16.83
N ASP A 184 8.96 -0.69 17.08
CA ASP A 184 8.58 -1.14 18.43
C ASP A 184 9.77 -1.69 19.25
N LYS A 185 10.75 -2.28 18.58
CA LYS A 185 12.00 -2.73 19.19
C LYS A 185 13.19 -1.81 18.85
N LYS A 186 12.89 -0.56 18.47
CA LYS A 186 13.87 0.50 18.18
C LYS A 186 14.88 0.07 17.12
N GLU A 187 16.09 0.63 17.19
CA GLU A 187 17.15 0.30 16.24
C GLU A 187 17.48 -1.20 16.19
N THR A 188 17.36 -1.93 17.32
CA THR A 188 17.65 -3.37 17.38
C THR A 188 16.72 -4.16 16.47
N GLY A 189 15.40 -3.89 16.53
CA GLY A 189 14.45 -4.59 15.67
C GLY A 189 14.72 -4.33 14.19
N VAL A 190 14.90 -3.07 13.80
CA VAL A 190 15.23 -2.70 12.41
C VAL A 190 16.52 -3.39 11.94
N THR A 191 17.57 -3.34 12.76
CA THR A 191 18.88 -3.92 12.39
C THR A 191 18.83 -5.45 12.32
N ASP A 192 18.14 -6.11 13.26
CA ASP A 192 18.01 -7.57 13.27
C ASP A 192 17.22 -8.04 12.06
N THR A 193 16.10 -7.39 11.75
CA THR A 193 15.26 -7.70 10.59
C THR A 193 16.07 -7.59 9.29
N LEU A 194 16.66 -6.42 9.00
CA LEU A 194 17.40 -6.19 7.76
C LEU A 194 18.61 -7.10 7.62
N ARG A 195 19.40 -7.26 8.70
CA ARG A 195 20.56 -8.16 8.68
C ARG A 195 20.12 -9.57 8.32
N TYR A 196 19.03 -10.09 8.91
CA TYR A 196 18.58 -11.46 8.64
C TYR A 196 18.17 -11.65 7.19
N PHE A 197 17.38 -10.74 6.64
CA PHE A 197 17.00 -10.80 5.23
C PHE A 197 18.21 -10.70 4.31
N HIS A 198 19.10 -9.73 4.53
CA HIS A 198 20.29 -9.54 3.68
C HIS A 198 21.25 -10.74 3.71
N GLU A 199 21.43 -11.39 4.88
CA GLU A 199 22.34 -12.51 5.04
C GLU A 199 21.72 -13.86 4.58
N THR A 200 20.40 -14.04 4.79
CA THR A 200 19.73 -15.33 4.57
C THR A 200 18.94 -15.35 3.25
N TYR A 201 18.28 -14.26 2.91
CA TYR A 201 17.38 -14.13 1.77
C TYR A 201 17.70 -12.88 0.92
N PRO A 202 18.92 -12.79 0.33
CA PRO A 202 19.36 -11.58 -0.39
C PRO A 202 18.52 -11.25 -1.63
N ASP A 203 17.74 -12.21 -2.14
CA ASP A 203 16.84 -12.02 -3.28
C ASP A 203 15.47 -11.45 -2.87
N ILE A 204 15.17 -11.32 -1.57
CA ILE A 204 13.96 -10.68 -1.07
C ILE A 204 14.20 -9.19 -0.88
N THR A 205 13.37 -8.38 -1.52
CA THR A 205 13.41 -6.93 -1.39
C THR A 205 12.68 -6.49 -0.12
N THR A 206 13.37 -5.84 0.80
CA THR A 206 12.79 -5.21 2.00
C THR A 206 12.61 -3.72 1.79
N LEU A 207 11.46 -3.16 2.20
CA LEU A 207 11.09 -1.77 1.94
C LEU A 207 10.73 -1.01 3.22
N GLY A 208 11.03 0.28 3.24
CA GLY A 208 10.50 1.24 4.20
C GLY A 208 11.26 1.37 5.52
N ILE A 209 12.23 0.47 5.80
CA ILE A 209 13.15 0.56 6.93
C ILE A 209 14.60 0.45 6.45
N HIS A 210 15.55 1.07 7.16
CA HIS A 210 16.92 1.21 6.71
C HIS A 210 17.92 1.03 7.86
N ASP A 211 19.09 0.45 7.56
CA ASP A 211 20.19 0.27 8.50
C ASP A 211 21.25 1.37 8.40
N SER A 212 21.28 2.13 7.31
CA SER A 212 22.20 3.22 7.04
C SER A 212 21.55 4.36 6.26
N GLU A 213 22.10 5.58 6.40
CA GLU A 213 21.67 6.75 5.63
C GLU A 213 21.94 6.57 4.13
N ALA A 214 22.98 5.80 3.78
CA ALA A 214 23.31 5.48 2.40
C ALA A 214 22.25 4.55 1.78
N ASP A 215 21.77 3.57 2.52
CA ASP A 215 20.68 2.68 2.11
C ASP A 215 19.38 3.47 1.94
N ALA A 216 18.99 4.29 2.91
CA ALA A 216 17.81 5.15 2.83
C ALA A 216 17.81 6.12 1.64
N ALA A 217 18.98 6.48 1.10
CA ALA A 217 19.10 7.35 -0.07
C ALA A 217 18.81 6.63 -1.40
N VAL A 218 18.88 5.30 -1.43
CA VAL A 218 18.68 4.50 -2.65
C VAL A 218 17.19 4.34 -2.95
N ILE A 219 16.79 4.41 -4.22
CA ILE A 219 15.46 3.97 -4.67
C ILE A 219 15.52 2.45 -4.89
N PRO A 220 14.73 1.64 -4.16
CA PRO A 220 14.67 0.21 -4.42
C PRO A 220 14.06 -0.06 -5.81
N ILE A 221 14.81 -0.72 -6.70
CA ILE A 221 14.36 -1.07 -8.05
C ILE A 221 14.57 -2.56 -8.28
N VAL A 222 13.48 -3.25 -8.59
CA VAL A 222 13.51 -4.65 -9.03
C VAL A 222 13.38 -4.67 -10.55
N GLU A 223 14.26 -5.40 -11.23
CA GLU A 223 14.15 -5.65 -12.66
C GLU A 223 13.59 -7.06 -12.89
N LYS A 224 12.43 -7.13 -13.54
CA LYS A 224 11.76 -8.39 -13.86
C LYS A 224 11.27 -8.36 -15.30
N ASN A 225 11.58 -9.40 -16.06
CA ASN A 225 11.16 -9.55 -17.47
C ASN A 225 11.47 -8.30 -18.34
N GLY A 226 12.55 -7.55 -18.04
CA GLY A 226 12.94 -6.34 -18.75
C GLY A 226 12.14 -5.08 -18.37
N ILE A 227 11.37 -5.12 -17.29
CA ILE A 227 10.69 -3.97 -16.69
C ILE A 227 11.40 -3.61 -15.40
N ARG A 228 11.81 -2.35 -15.25
CA ARG A 228 12.40 -1.78 -14.05
C ARG A 228 11.29 -1.18 -13.19
N ILE A 229 11.07 -1.75 -12.00
CA ILE A 229 9.97 -1.40 -11.11
C ILE A 229 10.56 -0.81 -9.83
N ALA A 230 10.35 0.48 -9.59
CA ALA A 230 10.67 1.12 -8.33
C ALA A 230 9.56 0.88 -7.32
N MET A 231 9.94 0.60 -6.07
CA MET A 231 9.00 0.30 -4.99
C MET A 231 9.30 1.15 -3.77
N LEU A 232 8.31 1.88 -3.27
CA LEU A 232 8.43 2.78 -2.12
C LEU A 232 7.39 2.41 -1.07
N ASN A 233 7.80 2.38 0.20
CA ASN A 233 6.89 2.09 1.30
C ASN A 233 7.02 3.18 2.38
N PHE A 234 5.89 3.74 2.84
CA PHE A 234 5.86 4.84 3.79
C PHE A 234 4.82 4.60 4.88
N THR A 235 5.10 5.03 6.12
CA THR A 235 4.12 4.98 7.22
C THR A 235 3.69 6.37 7.70
N TYR A 236 2.41 6.50 8.08
CA TYR A 236 1.85 7.73 8.66
C TYR A 236 2.45 8.08 10.01
N GLY A 237 2.91 7.09 10.77
CA GLY A 237 3.37 7.29 12.15
C GLY A 237 4.02 6.06 12.76
N LEU A 238 4.48 6.21 13.99
CA LEU A 238 5.02 5.16 14.82
C LEU A 238 4.32 5.17 16.18
N ASN A 239 3.94 4.00 16.69
CA ASN A 239 3.30 3.86 18.01
C ASN A 239 4.24 4.17 19.17
N ASN A 240 5.54 4.10 18.92
CA ASN A 240 6.60 4.44 19.87
C ASN A 240 7.27 5.78 19.55
N SER A 241 8.40 6.03 20.20
CA SER A 241 9.22 7.20 19.91
C SER A 241 9.80 7.14 18.49
N MET A 242 9.85 8.29 17.83
CA MET A 242 10.56 8.44 16.57
C MET A 242 12.07 8.11 16.75
N PRO A 243 12.70 7.45 15.76
CA PRO A 243 14.14 7.22 15.78
C PRO A 243 14.90 8.55 15.80
N GLU A 244 16.05 8.58 16.50
CA GLU A 244 16.98 9.72 16.45
C GLU A 244 17.52 9.89 15.03
N LYS A 245 17.85 8.79 14.39
CA LYS A 245 18.24 8.70 12.98
C LYS A 245 17.00 8.64 12.11
N ARG A 246 16.52 9.79 11.65
CA ARG A 246 15.25 9.93 10.92
C ARG A 246 15.16 9.13 9.62
N TRP A 247 16.30 8.79 9.04
CA TRP A 247 16.40 7.98 7.85
C TRP A 247 16.07 6.49 8.05
N MET A 248 15.98 6.01 9.32
CA MET A 248 15.73 4.59 9.59
C MET A 248 14.35 4.11 9.17
N VAL A 249 13.37 4.99 9.02
CA VAL A 249 11.99 4.65 8.62
C VAL A 249 11.49 5.69 7.63
N ASP A 250 10.95 5.22 6.53
CA ASP A 250 10.30 6.08 5.54
C ASP A 250 8.91 6.52 6.02
N MET A 251 8.75 7.85 6.17
CA MET A 251 7.57 8.44 6.78
C MET A 251 6.73 9.22 5.77
N LEU A 252 5.41 9.14 5.88
CA LEU A 252 4.47 10.09 5.25
C LEU A 252 4.55 11.45 5.95
N SER A 253 5.76 12.08 5.96
CA SER A 253 6.06 13.24 6.81
C SER A 253 5.60 14.57 6.21
N SER A 254 5.78 14.75 4.92
CA SER A 254 5.31 15.92 4.15
C SER A 254 5.10 15.54 2.70
N THR A 255 4.12 16.18 2.07
CA THR A 255 3.82 15.98 0.64
C THR A 255 5.06 16.20 -0.21
N ASP A 256 5.80 17.30 -0.01
CA ASP A 256 7.00 17.61 -0.79
C ASP A 256 8.06 16.49 -0.72
N THR A 257 8.30 15.94 0.47
CA THR A 257 9.31 14.87 0.66
C THR A 257 8.91 13.60 -0.07
N VAL A 258 7.67 13.15 0.13
CA VAL A 258 7.14 11.91 -0.46
C VAL A 258 7.02 12.05 -1.98
N CYS A 259 6.42 13.15 -2.46
CA CYS A 259 6.24 13.38 -3.89
C CYS A 259 7.58 13.55 -4.63
N ASN A 260 8.58 14.21 -4.04
CA ASN A 260 9.92 14.29 -4.63
C ASN A 260 10.59 12.91 -4.73
N ARG A 261 10.40 12.05 -3.72
CA ARG A 261 10.93 10.67 -3.75
C ARG A 261 10.26 9.83 -4.84
N ILE A 262 8.94 9.95 -5.01
CA ILE A 262 8.17 9.29 -6.08
C ILE A 262 8.61 9.82 -7.45
N ALA A 263 8.76 11.13 -7.60
CA ALA A 263 9.22 11.75 -8.86
C ALA A 263 10.65 11.33 -9.22
N GLN A 264 11.54 11.15 -8.24
CA GLN A 264 12.87 10.57 -8.45
C GLN A 264 12.75 9.12 -8.92
N ALA A 265 11.94 8.29 -8.25
CA ALA A 265 11.71 6.91 -8.64
C ALA A 265 11.19 6.79 -10.09
N LYS A 266 10.28 7.70 -10.50
CA LYS A 266 9.75 7.75 -11.88
C LYS A 266 10.79 8.11 -12.93
N GLN A 267 11.87 8.82 -12.56
CA GLN A 267 12.98 9.11 -13.46
C GLN A 267 13.95 7.93 -13.57
N GLU A 268 14.02 7.05 -12.58
CA GLU A 268 14.97 5.95 -12.49
C GLU A 268 14.39 4.61 -12.94
N ALA A 269 13.05 4.47 -13.02
CA ALA A 269 12.37 3.21 -13.33
C ALA A 269 11.29 3.39 -14.40
N ASP A 270 10.87 2.28 -15.00
CA ASP A 270 9.76 2.21 -15.96
C ASP A 270 8.40 2.32 -15.29
N PHE A 271 8.28 1.81 -14.04
CA PHE A 271 7.04 1.71 -13.28
C PHE A 271 7.30 1.99 -11.80
N VAL A 272 6.38 2.66 -11.13
CA VAL A 272 6.51 3.03 -9.71
C VAL A 272 5.33 2.51 -8.91
N ILE A 273 5.62 1.69 -7.89
CA ILE A 273 4.63 1.20 -6.92
C ILE A 273 4.87 1.89 -5.59
N VAL A 274 3.80 2.38 -4.96
CA VAL A 274 3.85 2.96 -3.61
C VAL A 274 3.00 2.13 -2.68
N PHE A 275 3.58 1.75 -1.54
CA PHE A 275 2.93 1.02 -0.46
C PHE A 275 2.78 1.94 0.76
N PRO A 276 1.69 2.72 0.88
CA PRO A 276 1.43 3.55 2.04
C PRO A 276 0.77 2.75 3.16
N HIS A 277 1.28 2.90 4.37
CA HIS A 277 0.66 2.42 5.61
C HIS A 277 -0.04 3.62 6.27
N TRP A 278 -1.36 3.70 6.14
CA TRP A 278 -2.14 4.91 6.35
C TRP A 278 -3.59 4.66 6.75
N GLY A 279 -4.34 5.73 7.04
CA GLY A 279 -5.77 5.67 7.33
C GLY A 279 -6.07 5.48 8.82
N THR A 280 -7.26 5.03 9.11
CA THR A 280 -7.78 4.83 10.46
C THR A 280 -8.13 3.36 10.66
N GLU A 281 -7.68 2.77 11.79
CA GLU A 281 -7.98 1.37 12.14
C GLU A 281 -9.49 1.11 12.18
N ASP A 282 -9.91 -0.07 11.75
CA ASP A 282 -11.28 -0.59 11.73
C ASP A 282 -12.28 0.16 10.83
N GLU A 283 -11.83 1.11 10.00
CA GLU A 283 -12.68 1.82 9.05
C GLU A 283 -12.77 1.08 7.70
N LEU A 284 -14.01 0.84 7.23
CA LEU A 284 -14.29 0.11 5.96
C LEU A 284 -14.23 1.01 4.71
N SER A 285 -14.00 2.29 4.87
CA SER A 285 -13.91 3.26 3.78
C SER A 285 -12.69 4.14 3.94
N PRO A 286 -12.03 4.55 2.86
CA PRO A 286 -10.87 5.43 2.96
C PRO A 286 -11.25 6.79 3.54
N ASP A 287 -10.42 7.30 4.46
CA ASP A 287 -10.58 8.63 5.02
C ASP A 287 -10.07 9.74 4.08
N GLU A 288 -10.37 11.02 4.42
CA GLU A 288 -9.95 12.17 3.60
C GLU A 288 -8.42 12.25 3.42
N SER A 289 -7.65 11.75 4.38
CA SER A 289 -6.18 11.74 4.30
C SER A 289 -5.70 10.73 3.27
N GLN A 290 -6.28 9.52 3.27
CA GLN A 290 -5.97 8.48 2.27
C GLN A 290 -6.31 8.97 0.86
N LEU A 291 -7.51 9.56 0.66
CA LEU A 291 -7.92 10.08 -0.64
C LEU A 291 -6.97 11.17 -1.16
N ARG A 292 -6.58 12.10 -0.30
CA ARG A 292 -5.65 13.17 -0.65
C ARG A 292 -4.26 12.62 -0.98
N TRP A 293 -3.69 11.77 -0.13
CA TRP A 293 -2.37 11.20 -0.36
C TRP A 293 -2.31 10.36 -1.62
N ALA A 294 -3.36 9.57 -1.91
CA ALA A 294 -3.45 8.77 -3.13
C ALA A 294 -3.35 9.67 -4.38
N GLN A 295 -4.09 10.78 -4.42
CA GLN A 295 -4.03 11.71 -5.55
C GLN A 295 -2.65 12.39 -5.65
N GLU A 296 -2.08 12.86 -4.53
CA GLU A 296 -0.75 13.48 -4.51
C GLU A 296 0.35 12.52 -4.98
N MET A 297 0.29 11.21 -4.60
CA MET A 297 1.20 10.17 -5.05
C MET A 297 1.04 9.87 -6.55
N ALA A 298 -0.19 9.78 -7.04
CA ALA A 298 -0.49 9.57 -8.46
C ALA A 298 0.05 10.72 -9.31
N ASP A 299 -0.18 11.97 -8.88
CA ASP A 299 0.29 13.19 -9.56
C ASP A 299 1.83 13.29 -9.54
N ALA A 300 2.48 12.76 -8.51
CA ALA A 300 3.94 12.73 -8.39
C ALA A 300 4.61 11.67 -9.27
N GLY A 301 3.86 10.69 -9.79
CA GLY A 301 4.40 9.68 -10.70
C GLY A 301 4.22 8.23 -10.27
N ALA A 302 3.48 7.94 -9.19
CA ALA A 302 3.08 6.57 -8.88
C ALA A 302 2.20 6.01 -10.01
N ASP A 303 2.41 4.75 -10.37
CA ASP A 303 1.63 4.02 -11.38
C ASP A 303 0.67 3.00 -10.73
N LEU A 304 0.93 2.64 -9.46
CA LEU A 304 0.11 1.74 -8.67
C LEU A 304 0.28 2.08 -7.18
N ILE A 305 -0.82 2.08 -6.43
CA ILE A 305 -0.82 2.35 -4.98
C ILE A 305 -1.49 1.20 -4.26
N ILE A 306 -0.81 0.60 -3.25
CA ILE A 306 -1.32 -0.53 -2.47
C ILE A 306 -1.17 -0.21 -0.99
N GLY A 307 -2.28 0.13 -0.34
CA GLY A 307 -2.35 0.55 1.06
C GLY A 307 -2.58 -0.57 2.07
N GLY A 308 -2.18 -0.31 3.31
CA GLY A 308 -2.41 -1.12 4.51
C GLY A 308 -2.62 -0.25 5.74
N HIS A 309 -2.73 -0.83 6.93
CA HIS A 309 -2.95 -0.24 8.25
C HIS A 309 -4.39 -0.28 8.77
N PRO A 310 -5.46 -0.01 8.03
CA PRO A 310 -6.82 -0.05 8.61
C PRO A 310 -7.21 -1.40 9.23
N HIS A 311 -6.46 -2.47 8.93
CA HIS A 311 -6.76 -3.85 9.35
C HIS A 311 -8.10 -4.37 8.85
N THR A 312 -8.74 -3.61 7.97
CA THR A 312 -9.99 -3.92 7.28
C THR A 312 -9.79 -3.73 5.80
N LEU A 313 -10.46 -4.56 5.01
CA LEU A 313 -10.54 -4.36 3.57
C LEU A 313 -11.25 -3.03 3.29
N GLN A 314 -10.71 -2.25 2.36
CA GLN A 314 -11.35 -1.05 1.83
C GLN A 314 -11.53 -1.16 0.31
N PRO A 315 -12.45 -0.37 -0.30
CA PRO A 315 -12.65 -0.38 -1.74
C PRO A 315 -11.37 -0.08 -2.53
N THR A 316 -11.33 -0.52 -3.78
CA THR A 316 -10.35 -0.07 -4.77
C THR A 316 -10.82 1.20 -5.45
N GLY A 317 -9.89 1.96 -6.02
CA GLY A 317 -10.18 3.14 -6.84
C GLY A 317 -9.35 3.16 -8.11
N LEU A 318 -9.76 3.99 -9.05
CA LEU A 318 -8.98 4.35 -10.23
C LEU A 318 -8.85 5.86 -10.26
N LEU A 319 -7.63 6.38 -10.09
CA LEU A 319 -7.34 7.80 -10.11
C LEU A 319 -6.84 8.20 -11.50
N THR A 320 -7.17 9.43 -11.91
CA THR A 320 -6.51 10.05 -13.06
C THR A 320 -5.47 11.03 -12.53
N ALA A 321 -4.21 10.76 -12.80
CA ALA A 321 -3.09 11.62 -12.43
C ALA A 321 -3.07 12.90 -13.26
N ALA A 322 -2.35 13.93 -12.80
CA ALA A 322 -2.25 15.24 -13.46
C ALA A 322 -1.70 15.17 -14.90
N ASP A 323 -0.94 14.13 -15.25
CA ASP A 323 -0.42 13.86 -16.58
C ASP A 323 -1.35 13.00 -17.47
N GLY A 324 -2.51 12.62 -16.93
CA GLY A 324 -3.55 11.85 -17.61
C GLY A 324 -3.41 10.34 -17.54
N ARG A 325 -2.45 9.81 -16.75
CA ARG A 325 -2.35 8.36 -16.48
C ARG A 325 -3.48 7.90 -15.58
N ASP A 326 -3.95 6.68 -15.83
CA ASP A 326 -4.84 5.96 -14.91
C ASP A 326 -4.00 5.19 -13.88
N VAL A 327 -4.27 5.42 -12.60
CA VAL A 327 -3.53 4.86 -11.47
C VAL A 327 -4.48 4.07 -10.58
N PRO A 328 -4.41 2.73 -10.60
CA PRO A 328 -5.16 1.91 -9.67
C PRO A 328 -4.69 2.14 -8.23
N VAL A 329 -5.64 2.18 -7.31
CA VAL A 329 -5.37 2.28 -5.87
C VAL A 329 -6.18 1.22 -5.11
N TYR A 330 -5.48 0.46 -4.26
CA TYR A 330 -6.05 -0.38 -3.22
C TYR A 330 -5.87 0.39 -1.92
N TYR A 331 -6.95 0.95 -1.35
CA TYR A 331 -6.84 1.82 -0.18
C TYR A 331 -6.41 1.06 1.07
N SER A 332 -6.89 -0.18 1.25
CA SER A 332 -6.40 -1.12 2.24
C SER A 332 -6.72 -2.55 1.81
N LEU A 333 -5.73 -3.43 1.94
CA LEU A 333 -5.92 -4.87 1.76
C LEU A 333 -6.36 -5.59 3.05
N GLY A 334 -6.52 -4.86 4.16
CA GLY A 334 -6.89 -5.45 5.46
C GLY A 334 -5.81 -6.39 6.01
N ASN A 335 -6.20 -7.25 6.94
CA ASN A 335 -5.28 -8.26 7.46
C ASN A 335 -5.15 -9.46 6.53
N PHE A 336 -3.92 -9.96 6.43
CA PHE A 336 -3.65 -11.26 5.83
C PHE A 336 -3.51 -12.35 6.90
N LEU A 337 -2.68 -12.11 7.92
CA LEU A 337 -2.53 -13.01 9.06
C LEU A 337 -2.51 -12.20 10.35
N SER A 338 -3.45 -12.47 11.26
CA SER A 338 -3.52 -11.78 12.54
C SER A 338 -4.31 -12.60 13.57
N HIS A 339 -4.35 -12.14 14.83
CA HIS A 339 -5.29 -12.65 15.83
C HIS A 339 -6.31 -11.59 16.28
N GLN A 340 -6.64 -10.66 15.41
CA GLN A 340 -7.80 -9.79 15.60
C GLN A 340 -9.08 -10.62 15.48
N LYS A 341 -10.20 -10.15 16.08
CA LYS A 341 -11.34 -11.02 16.40
C LYS A 341 -12.64 -10.59 15.74
N GLU A 342 -12.69 -9.35 15.27
CA GLU A 342 -13.88 -8.86 14.63
C GLU A 342 -13.95 -9.40 13.19
N MET A 343 -15.15 -9.71 12.71
CA MET A 343 -15.35 -10.27 11.38
C MET A 343 -14.72 -9.41 10.27
N ILE A 344 -14.78 -8.08 10.43
CA ILE A 344 -14.16 -7.12 9.50
C ILE A 344 -12.65 -7.24 9.40
N ASN A 345 -11.97 -7.73 10.47
CA ASN A 345 -10.53 -7.92 10.50
C ASN A 345 -10.09 -9.32 10.00
N LEU A 346 -11.03 -10.24 9.77
CA LEU A 346 -10.76 -11.54 9.19
C LEU A 346 -10.88 -11.54 7.67
N LEU A 347 -11.60 -10.57 7.10
CA LEU A 347 -11.69 -10.35 5.67
C LEU A 347 -10.55 -9.44 5.22
N GLY A 348 -9.75 -9.95 4.31
CA GLY A 348 -8.69 -9.20 3.64
C GLY A 348 -8.86 -9.23 2.13
N GLY A 349 -7.84 -8.78 1.43
CA GLY A 349 -7.78 -8.77 -0.03
C GLY A 349 -6.39 -9.13 -0.54
N MET A 350 -6.37 -9.71 -1.71
CA MET A 350 -5.18 -9.90 -2.54
C MET A 350 -5.32 -9.03 -3.78
N ALA A 351 -4.46 -8.04 -3.94
CA ALA A 351 -4.28 -7.35 -5.20
C ALA A 351 -3.64 -8.30 -6.21
N SER A 352 -4.17 -8.39 -7.42
CA SER A 352 -3.60 -9.13 -8.54
C SER A 352 -3.47 -8.18 -9.71
N VAL A 353 -2.25 -7.95 -10.21
CA VAL A 353 -1.95 -6.91 -11.19
C VAL A 353 -1.04 -7.46 -12.28
N THR A 354 -1.35 -7.16 -13.54
CA THR A 354 -0.47 -7.40 -14.69
C THR A 354 0.09 -6.07 -15.18
N ILE A 355 1.42 -5.93 -15.14
CA ILE A 355 2.16 -4.78 -15.65
C ILE A 355 2.69 -5.15 -17.02
N VAL A 356 2.44 -4.30 -18.02
CA VAL A 356 2.91 -4.49 -19.40
C VAL A 356 3.83 -3.36 -19.81
N LYS A 357 4.87 -3.68 -20.60
CA LYS A 357 5.76 -2.73 -21.26
C LYS A 357 5.82 -3.06 -22.75
N ASP A 358 5.42 -2.10 -23.55
CA ASP A 358 5.47 -2.16 -25.02
C ASP A 358 6.02 -0.85 -25.61
N LYS A 359 5.86 -0.64 -26.92
CA LYS A 359 6.29 0.58 -27.62
C LYS A 359 5.60 1.87 -27.11
N ASP A 360 4.43 1.74 -26.48
CA ASP A 360 3.63 2.87 -26.00
C ASP A 360 3.95 3.22 -24.54
N GLY A 361 4.81 2.42 -23.88
CA GLY A 361 5.27 2.63 -22.51
C GLY A 361 4.94 1.50 -21.56
N THR A 362 5.04 1.78 -20.26
CA THR A 362 4.75 0.83 -19.17
C THR A 362 3.47 1.25 -18.45
N ARG A 363 2.56 0.31 -18.24
CA ARG A 363 1.25 0.56 -17.60
C ARG A 363 0.69 -0.69 -16.93
N VAL A 364 -0.34 -0.52 -16.11
CA VAL A 364 -1.20 -1.63 -15.67
C VAL A 364 -2.07 -2.06 -16.86
N GLU A 365 -2.05 -3.35 -17.21
CA GLU A 365 -2.91 -3.95 -18.23
C GLU A 365 -4.20 -4.50 -17.61
N GLU A 366 -4.06 -5.20 -16.48
CA GLU A 366 -5.17 -5.77 -15.73
C GLU A 366 -4.91 -5.60 -14.23
N TYR A 367 -5.96 -5.37 -13.46
CA TYR A 367 -5.91 -5.38 -12.01
C TYR A 367 -7.22 -5.88 -11.41
N GLU A 368 -7.12 -6.63 -10.33
CA GLU A 368 -8.24 -7.27 -9.64
C GLU A 368 -8.01 -7.24 -8.13
N LEU A 369 -9.07 -7.14 -7.36
CA LEU A 369 -9.08 -7.39 -5.92
C LEU A 369 -9.75 -8.73 -5.65
N LYS A 370 -8.99 -9.71 -5.19
CA LYS A 370 -9.51 -11.02 -4.78
C LYS A 370 -9.68 -11.04 -3.27
N PRO A 371 -10.88 -11.30 -2.73
CA PRO A 371 -11.05 -11.38 -1.29
C PRO A 371 -10.27 -12.55 -0.70
N THR A 372 -9.66 -12.32 0.46
CA THR A 372 -9.00 -13.33 1.29
C THR A 372 -9.69 -13.43 2.64
N ILE A 373 -9.49 -14.53 3.32
CA ILE A 373 -9.94 -14.72 4.70
C ILE A 373 -8.82 -15.32 5.55
N ASN A 374 -8.59 -14.76 6.72
CA ASN A 374 -7.74 -15.35 7.74
C ASN A 374 -8.56 -16.32 8.60
N VAL A 375 -8.59 -17.59 8.22
CA VAL A 375 -9.29 -18.64 8.97
C VAL A 375 -8.48 -19.01 10.19
N ILE A 376 -9.13 -19.00 11.36
CA ILE A 376 -8.51 -19.35 12.65
C ILE A 376 -9.18 -20.60 13.20
N LEU A 377 -8.50 -21.72 13.10
CA LEU A 377 -8.98 -22.99 13.62
C LEU A 377 -8.40 -23.25 15.03
N ARG A 378 -9.12 -23.96 15.87
CA ARG A 378 -8.56 -24.41 17.13
C ARG A 378 -7.94 -25.80 16.94
N ASP A 379 -6.64 -25.89 17.14
CA ASP A 379 -5.98 -27.22 17.19
C ASP A 379 -6.32 -27.92 18.52
N PRO A 380 -7.07 -29.03 18.49
CA PRO A 380 -7.43 -29.75 19.71
C PRO A 380 -6.24 -30.48 20.36
N ALA A 381 -5.15 -30.71 19.62
CA ALA A 381 -3.98 -31.42 20.11
C ALA A 381 -3.06 -30.51 20.95
N SER A 382 -2.74 -29.32 20.45
CA SER A 382 -1.91 -28.34 21.15
C SER A 382 -2.71 -27.43 22.07
N GLY A 383 -4.00 -27.21 21.78
CA GLY A 383 -4.86 -26.24 22.43
C GLY A 383 -4.69 -24.80 21.93
N TRP A 384 -3.74 -24.57 20.99
CA TRP A 384 -3.50 -23.32 20.31
C TRP A 384 -4.32 -23.22 19.02
N TYR A 385 -3.86 -22.45 18.05
CA TYR A 385 -4.60 -22.17 16.82
C TYR A 385 -3.80 -22.61 15.61
N ASP A 386 -4.53 -22.99 14.56
CA ASP A 386 -4.03 -23.16 13.21
C ASP A 386 -4.55 -21.98 12.39
N TYR A 387 -3.63 -21.19 11.82
CA TYR A 387 -3.92 -20.01 11.02
C TYR A 387 -3.82 -20.38 9.55
N ARG A 388 -4.86 -20.06 8.79
CA ARG A 388 -4.97 -20.45 7.39
C ARG A 388 -5.48 -19.27 6.56
N PRO A 389 -4.61 -18.31 6.17
CA PRO A 389 -4.95 -17.34 5.17
C PRO A 389 -5.17 -18.03 3.82
N LEU A 390 -6.32 -17.77 3.20
CA LEU A 390 -6.68 -18.35 1.91
C LEU A 390 -7.59 -17.39 1.11
N LEU A 391 -7.81 -17.68 -0.18
CA LEU A 391 -8.80 -16.95 -0.96
C LEU A 391 -10.21 -17.26 -0.42
N LEU A 392 -11.09 -16.26 -0.42
CA LEU A 392 -12.46 -16.44 0.08
C LEU A 392 -13.24 -17.47 -0.75
N GLU A 393 -12.89 -17.68 -2.02
CA GLU A 393 -13.49 -18.71 -2.87
C GLU A 393 -13.17 -20.15 -2.41
N ASP A 394 -12.06 -20.35 -1.69
CA ASP A 394 -11.64 -21.61 -1.12
C ASP A 394 -12.18 -21.84 0.31
N TYR A 395 -12.89 -20.82 0.86
CA TYR A 395 -13.49 -20.90 2.19
C TYR A 395 -14.79 -21.71 2.15
N THR A 396 -14.69 -23.01 2.45
CA THR A 396 -15.83 -23.92 2.39
C THR A 396 -16.69 -23.87 3.63
N PRO A 397 -18.00 -24.33 3.56
CA PRO A 397 -18.84 -24.44 4.74
C PRO A 397 -18.25 -25.35 5.83
N GLU A 398 -17.44 -26.35 5.46
CA GLU A 398 -16.76 -27.24 6.39
C GLU A 398 -15.66 -26.52 7.16
N LEU A 399 -14.89 -25.64 6.51
CA LEU A 399 -13.90 -24.78 7.17
C LEU A 399 -14.59 -23.74 8.06
N ALA A 400 -15.66 -23.12 7.56
CA ALA A 400 -16.46 -22.16 8.32
C ALA A 400 -17.02 -22.76 9.61
N ALA A 401 -17.48 -23.99 9.57
CA ALA A 401 -17.99 -24.71 10.75
C ALA A 401 -16.90 -25.02 11.81
N GLN A 402 -15.62 -25.02 11.41
CA GLN A 402 -14.46 -25.22 12.28
C GLN A 402 -13.79 -23.91 12.71
N ASN A 403 -14.13 -22.80 12.04
CA ASN A 403 -13.60 -21.49 12.40
C ASN A 403 -13.95 -21.16 13.85
N ARG A 404 -12.98 -20.59 14.57
CA ARG A 404 -13.17 -20.14 15.94
C ARG A 404 -14.32 -19.14 16.07
N PHE A 405 -14.52 -18.31 15.04
CA PHE A 405 -15.56 -17.28 14.98
C PHE A 405 -16.74 -17.81 14.17
N THR A 406 -17.78 -18.26 14.88
CA THR A 406 -18.91 -18.99 14.27
C THR A 406 -19.86 -18.11 13.47
N ASP A 407 -19.78 -16.80 13.60
CA ASP A 407 -20.48 -15.79 12.82
C ASP A 407 -19.83 -15.55 11.44
N CYS A 408 -18.56 -15.94 11.25
CA CYS A 408 -17.86 -15.87 9.99
C CYS A 408 -18.24 -17.03 9.06
N THR A 409 -19.53 -17.11 8.70
CA THR A 409 -19.97 -18.09 7.69
C THR A 409 -19.54 -17.67 6.29
N VAL A 410 -19.51 -18.60 5.34
CA VAL A 410 -19.20 -18.26 3.93
C VAL A 410 -20.09 -17.14 3.40
N GLU A 411 -21.42 -17.25 3.64
CA GLU A 411 -22.40 -16.24 3.22
C GLU A 411 -22.15 -14.88 3.90
N ALA A 412 -21.83 -14.85 5.20
CA ALA A 412 -21.56 -13.62 5.93
C ALA A 412 -20.30 -12.91 5.38
N MET A 413 -19.23 -13.67 5.10
CA MET A 413 -17.99 -13.12 4.59
C MET A 413 -18.16 -12.62 3.14
N GLN A 414 -18.92 -13.32 2.30
CA GLN A 414 -19.28 -12.86 0.95
C GLN A 414 -20.12 -11.59 0.96
N THR A 415 -21.13 -11.53 1.84
CA THR A 415 -21.95 -10.32 2.02
C THR A 415 -21.10 -9.14 2.48
N LEU A 416 -20.22 -9.36 3.46
CA LEU A 416 -19.30 -8.30 3.93
C LEU A 416 -18.41 -7.78 2.80
N TYR A 417 -17.86 -8.68 1.98
CA TYR A 417 -17.06 -8.28 0.82
C TYR A 417 -17.88 -7.45 -0.17
N GLU A 418 -19.08 -7.90 -0.53
CA GLU A 418 -19.98 -7.18 -1.44
C GLU A 418 -20.37 -5.79 -0.89
N ASP A 419 -20.62 -5.68 0.42
CA ASP A 419 -20.94 -4.41 1.08
C ASP A 419 -19.78 -3.40 1.06
N ILE A 420 -18.52 -3.89 1.05
CA ILE A 420 -17.34 -3.04 1.01
C ILE A 420 -17.00 -2.59 -0.41
N VAL A 421 -17.06 -3.49 -1.40
CA VAL A 421 -16.56 -3.22 -2.75
C VAL A 421 -17.65 -2.92 -3.78
N GLY A 422 -18.91 -3.23 -3.46
CA GLY A 422 -20.08 -3.02 -4.31
C GLY A 422 -20.57 -1.62 -4.25
#